data_7dffcff69a54efbd33e21fc7d9ac8a9b
#
_entry.id   7dffcff69a54efbd33e21fc7d9ac8a9b
#
_cell.length_a   1.000
_cell.length_b   1.000
_cell.length_c   1.000
_cell.angle_alpha   90.00
_cell.angle_beta   90.00
_cell.angle_gamma   90.00
#
_symmetry.space_group_name_H-M   'P 1'
#
loop_
_entity.id
_entity.type
_entity.pdbx_description
1 polymer ?
#
loop_
_entity_poly.entity_id
_entity_poly.type
_entity_poly.pdbx_seq_one_letter_code
_entity_poly.pdbx_strand_id
1 'polypeptide(L)'
;MQKKDVNNVLNIGATRQENQICPHTNKKCIKLSKTEKGICSFIFKDTSQIICPNYFKKIDFVKYAADIIFSGKNYKVIKELKYKDNYFDYVIVNNENHSDFFVIELQTLDTCGSYKYFYNTSNKPLTVNWKTTEKNLISQIIEKGALLKNYEAKLVVVLQNTLFDYFNLDNIETPDGEIIFMIYNNNSKNINFERKVCASLELIKNRFNTCNKLDLIEIISKKL
;
A
#
# COMPACT_ATOMS: atom_id res chain seq x y z
N MET A 1 31.03 -5.18 -6.76
CA MET A 1 29.71 -5.03 -6.11
C MET A 1 28.90 -4.02 -6.90
N GLN A 2 27.90 -4.46 -7.61
CA GLN A 2 27.04 -3.58 -8.41
C GLN A 2 26.27 -2.62 -7.48
N LYS A 3 26.34 -1.33 -7.76
CA LYS A 3 25.50 -0.33 -7.09
C LYS A 3 24.05 -0.70 -7.38
N LYS A 4 23.27 -0.96 -6.34
CA LYS A 4 21.84 -1.23 -6.47
C LYS A 4 21.18 0.03 -7.02
N ASP A 5 20.56 -0.07 -8.19
CA ASP A 5 19.77 1.01 -8.76
C ASP A 5 18.59 1.31 -7.84
N VAL A 6 18.57 2.51 -7.33
CA VAL A 6 17.47 3.02 -6.51
C VAL A 6 16.78 4.07 -7.33
N ASN A 7 15.53 3.82 -7.66
CA ASN A 7 14.65 4.85 -8.21
C ASN A 7 14.31 5.86 -7.12
N ASN A 8 15.11 6.88 -7.06
CA ASN A 8 15.16 7.89 -6.05
C ASN A 8 14.61 9.17 -6.67
N VAL A 9 13.73 9.86 -5.98
CA VAL A 9 13.38 11.24 -6.33
C VAL A 9 14.63 12.11 -6.33
N LEU A 10 15.65 11.63 -5.68
CA LEU A 10 16.84 12.33 -5.31
C LEU A 10 18.01 11.52 -5.79
N ASN A 11 18.72 12.01 -6.79
CA ASN A 11 19.94 11.41 -7.29
C ASN A 11 20.80 10.83 -6.16
N ILE A 12 21.06 9.54 -6.23
CA ILE A 12 21.98 8.87 -5.32
C ILE A 12 23.32 9.56 -5.40
N GLY A 13 23.80 10.04 -4.29
CA GLY A 13 25.06 10.80 -4.20
C GLY A 13 24.89 12.31 -4.20
N ALA A 14 23.70 12.85 -4.40
CA ALA A 14 23.45 14.27 -4.19
C ALA A 14 23.50 14.60 -2.70
N THR A 15 24.24 15.64 -2.36
CA THR A 15 24.20 16.27 -1.04
C THR A 15 22.77 16.65 -0.70
N ARG A 16 22.41 16.52 0.56
CA ARG A 16 21.10 16.93 1.08
C ARG A 16 20.73 18.32 0.58
N GLN A 17 19.63 18.43 -0.15
CA GLN A 17 19.03 19.71 -0.48
C GLN A 17 17.87 19.96 0.47
N GLU A 18 17.94 21.02 1.25
CA GLU A 18 16.95 21.33 2.29
C GLU A 18 15.53 21.59 1.75
N ASN A 19 15.39 21.90 0.47
CA ASN A 19 14.12 22.26 -0.18
C ASN A 19 13.70 21.27 -1.25
N GLN A 20 13.86 19.99 -1.02
CA GLN A 20 13.59 19.00 -2.02
C GLN A 20 12.10 18.83 -2.28
N ILE A 21 11.69 19.13 -3.51
CA ILE A 21 10.31 19.02 -3.96
C ILE A 21 10.04 17.59 -4.44
N CYS A 22 8.95 17.01 -3.95
CA CYS A 22 8.49 15.72 -4.40
C CYS A 22 7.96 15.83 -5.84
N PRO A 23 8.49 15.08 -6.83
CA PRO A 23 8.05 15.17 -8.22
C PRO A 23 6.63 14.62 -8.44
N HIS A 24 6.05 13.97 -7.44
CA HIS A 24 4.69 13.43 -7.54
C HIS A 24 3.64 14.37 -6.97
N THR A 25 4.04 15.36 -6.16
CA THR A 25 3.10 16.24 -5.47
C THR A 25 3.41 17.72 -5.65
N ASN A 26 4.57 18.06 -6.23
CA ASN A 26 5.13 19.41 -6.30
C ASN A 26 5.21 20.13 -4.93
N LYS A 27 5.22 19.37 -3.85
CA LYS A 27 5.36 19.84 -2.48
C LYS A 27 6.66 19.33 -1.86
N LYS A 28 7.07 19.90 -0.73
CA LYS A 28 8.22 19.38 0.02
C LYS A 28 8.04 17.88 0.31
N CYS A 29 9.10 17.09 0.10
CA CYS A 29 9.04 15.66 0.36
C CYS A 29 8.81 15.38 1.85
N ILE A 30 7.73 14.72 2.20
CA ILE A 30 7.35 14.38 3.59
C ILE A 30 8.27 13.36 4.24
N LYS A 31 8.99 12.57 3.42
CA LYS A 31 9.95 11.56 3.89
C LYS A 31 11.36 12.13 4.14
N LEU A 32 11.53 13.44 4.08
CA LEU A 32 12.78 14.10 4.45
C LEU A 32 12.85 14.28 5.96
N SER A 33 13.84 13.67 6.58
CA SER A 33 14.24 13.99 7.95
C SER A 33 15.48 14.88 7.96
N LYS A 34 15.90 15.34 9.13
CA LYS A 34 17.15 16.14 9.28
C LYS A 34 18.39 15.40 8.76
N THR A 35 18.34 14.07 8.72
CA THR A 35 19.49 13.20 8.40
C THR A 35 19.26 12.30 7.21
N GLU A 36 18.04 12.25 6.66
CA GLU A 36 17.65 11.25 5.66
C GLU A 36 16.98 11.90 4.46
N LYS A 37 17.23 11.31 3.30
CA LYS A 37 16.58 11.67 2.03
C LYS A 37 15.35 10.81 1.83
N GLY A 38 14.31 11.34 1.17
CA GLY A 38 13.16 10.56 0.78
C GLY A 38 13.49 9.55 -0.33
N ILE A 39 12.97 8.36 -0.24
CA ILE A 39 13.04 7.33 -1.27
C ILE A 39 11.63 7.00 -1.72
N CYS A 40 11.39 6.91 -3.02
CA CYS A 40 10.08 6.57 -3.58
C CYS A 40 9.95 5.06 -3.83
N SER A 41 11.01 4.46 -4.34
CA SER A 41 11.12 3.03 -4.63
C SER A 41 12.57 2.58 -4.59
N PHE A 42 12.83 1.29 -4.50
CA PHE A 42 14.16 0.71 -4.59
C PHE A 42 14.11 -0.66 -5.28
N ILE A 43 15.24 -1.13 -5.78
CA ILE A 43 15.34 -2.46 -6.38
C ILE A 43 15.64 -3.51 -5.30
N PHE A 44 14.79 -4.51 -5.23
CA PHE A 44 14.95 -5.67 -4.36
C PHE A 44 14.71 -6.94 -5.17
N LYS A 45 15.70 -7.84 -5.23
CA LYS A 45 15.66 -9.06 -6.03
C LYS A 45 15.22 -8.79 -7.47
N ASP A 46 15.87 -7.82 -8.12
CA ASP A 46 15.66 -7.39 -9.50
C ASP A 46 14.28 -6.78 -9.80
N THR A 47 13.43 -6.60 -8.79
CA THR A 47 12.13 -5.95 -8.92
C THR A 47 12.11 -4.58 -8.23
N SER A 48 11.42 -3.61 -8.83
CA SER A 48 11.24 -2.29 -8.25
C SER A 48 10.13 -2.31 -7.21
N GLN A 49 10.48 -1.93 -5.97
CA GLN A 49 9.56 -1.94 -4.82
C GLN A 49 9.15 -0.53 -4.45
N ILE A 50 7.86 -0.27 -4.39
CA ILE A 50 7.29 1.04 -4.02
C ILE A 50 7.23 1.14 -2.50
N ILE A 51 7.84 2.19 -1.95
CA ILE A 51 7.86 2.48 -0.50
C ILE A 51 7.30 3.86 -0.14
N CYS A 52 6.90 4.64 -1.13
CA CYS A 52 6.26 5.93 -0.92
C CYS A 52 4.88 5.95 -1.59
N PRO A 53 3.78 6.19 -0.86
CA PRO A 53 2.43 6.21 -1.44
C PRO A 53 2.27 7.29 -2.50
N ASN A 54 3.01 8.39 -2.42
CA ASN A 54 3.00 9.42 -3.46
C ASN A 54 3.51 8.92 -4.82
N TYR A 55 4.20 7.79 -4.86
CA TYR A 55 4.62 7.18 -6.13
C TYR A 55 3.42 6.73 -6.98
N PHE A 56 2.34 6.27 -6.33
CA PHE A 56 1.09 5.91 -7.02
C PHE A 56 0.40 7.11 -7.68
N LYS A 57 0.73 8.35 -7.29
CA LYS A 57 0.18 9.56 -7.95
C LYS A 57 0.66 9.76 -9.38
N LYS A 58 1.57 8.93 -9.87
CA LYS A 58 1.92 8.86 -11.30
C LYS A 58 0.80 8.27 -12.17
N ILE A 59 -0.14 7.59 -11.56
CA ILE A 59 -1.26 6.93 -12.23
C ILE A 59 -2.58 7.47 -11.71
N ASP A 60 -3.60 7.41 -12.52
CA ASP A 60 -4.94 7.85 -12.15
C ASP A 60 -5.75 6.70 -11.51
N PHE A 61 -5.25 6.17 -10.38
CA PHE A 61 -5.92 5.08 -9.66
C PHE A 61 -7.31 5.49 -9.16
N VAL A 62 -7.55 6.77 -8.89
CA VAL A 62 -8.86 7.28 -8.45
C VAL A 62 -9.88 7.13 -9.56
N LYS A 63 -9.52 7.57 -10.77
CA LYS A 63 -10.39 7.41 -11.94
C LYS A 63 -10.68 5.95 -12.24
N TYR A 64 -9.64 5.09 -12.24
CA TYR A 64 -9.83 3.65 -12.44
C TYR A 64 -10.77 3.03 -11.42
N ALA A 65 -10.63 3.36 -10.13
CA ALA A 65 -11.53 2.87 -9.10
C ALA A 65 -12.96 3.37 -9.28
N ALA A 66 -13.13 4.66 -9.61
CA ALA A 66 -14.44 5.25 -9.85
C ALA A 66 -15.13 4.65 -11.08
N ASP A 67 -14.40 4.41 -12.15
CA ASP A 67 -14.93 3.76 -13.37
C ASP A 67 -15.44 2.34 -13.06
N ILE A 68 -14.72 1.61 -12.20
CA ILE A 68 -15.10 0.25 -11.77
C ILE A 68 -16.37 0.25 -10.89
N ILE A 69 -16.48 1.19 -9.95
CA ILE A 69 -17.50 1.15 -8.90
C ILE A 69 -18.74 1.97 -9.31
N PHE A 70 -18.53 3.15 -9.86
CA PHE A 70 -19.61 4.08 -10.21
C PHE A 70 -20.05 4.02 -11.68
N SER A 71 -19.35 3.24 -12.53
CA SER A 71 -19.71 3.06 -13.95
C SER A 71 -19.87 4.37 -14.72
N GLY A 72 -18.97 5.33 -14.50
CA GLY A 72 -18.96 6.62 -15.21
C GLY A 72 -19.80 7.74 -14.61
N LYS A 73 -20.39 7.54 -13.42
CA LYS A 73 -21.09 8.62 -12.70
C LYS A 73 -20.11 9.70 -12.23
N ASN A 74 -20.60 10.92 -12.10
CA ASN A 74 -19.83 12.02 -11.54
C ASN A 74 -19.54 11.82 -10.05
N TYR A 75 -18.34 12.15 -9.61
CA TYR A 75 -17.90 11.97 -8.24
C TYR A 75 -17.06 13.14 -7.72
N LYS A 76 -16.97 13.23 -6.41
CA LYS A 76 -16.06 14.10 -5.67
C LYS A 76 -15.00 13.28 -4.96
N VAL A 77 -13.82 13.87 -4.79
CA VAL A 77 -12.68 13.26 -4.12
C VAL A 77 -12.38 14.05 -2.84
N ILE A 78 -12.44 13.38 -1.71
CA ILE A 78 -11.99 13.90 -0.41
C ILE A 78 -10.68 13.20 -0.08
N LYS A 79 -9.64 13.96 0.24
CA LYS A 79 -8.30 13.42 0.58
C LYS A 79 -8.06 13.53 2.07
N GLU A 80 -7.40 12.52 2.62
CA GLU A 80 -6.92 12.52 4.00
C GLU A 80 -8.07 12.79 5.02
N LEU A 81 -9.19 12.06 4.84
CA LEU A 81 -10.33 12.19 5.75
C LEU A 81 -10.04 11.48 7.08
N LYS A 82 -10.17 12.23 8.17
CA LYS A 82 -10.15 11.65 9.53
C LYS A 82 -11.58 11.40 10.01
N TYR A 83 -11.87 10.18 10.47
CA TYR A 83 -13.09 9.82 11.14
C TYR A 83 -12.78 8.99 12.39
N LYS A 84 -13.02 9.54 13.57
CA LYS A 84 -12.59 8.97 14.88
C LYS A 84 -11.07 8.70 14.86
N ASP A 85 -10.66 7.47 15.08
CA ASP A 85 -9.26 7.03 15.07
C ASP A 85 -8.78 6.55 13.69
N ASN A 86 -9.67 6.50 12.70
CA ASN A 86 -9.35 6.09 11.34
C ASN A 86 -8.96 7.29 10.47
N TYR A 87 -7.94 7.10 9.65
CA TYR A 87 -7.54 8.00 8.58
C TYR A 87 -7.72 7.29 7.24
N PHE A 88 -8.42 7.93 6.32
CA PHE A 88 -8.63 7.44 4.97
C PHE A 88 -7.83 8.26 3.99
N ASP A 89 -7.05 7.60 3.13
CA ASP A 89 -6.24 8.30 2.13
C ASP A 89 -7.13 9.06 1.14
N TYR A 90 -8.20 8.40 0.66
CA TYR A 90 -9.19 9.01 -0.22
C TYR A 90 -10.58 8.46 0.08
N VAL A 91 -11.57 9.35 0.05
CA VAL A 91 -12.99 8.99 0.02
C VAL A 91 -13.58 9.53 -1.28
N ILE A 92 -14.19 8.67 -2.06
CA ILE A 92 -14.79 9.00 -3.34
C ILE A 92 -16.31 8.91 -3.18
N VAL A 93 -16.97 10.03 -3.44
CA VAL A 93 -18.39 10.20 -3.15
C VAL A 93 -19.14 10.46 -4.45
N ASN A 94 -20.21 9.72 -4.69
CA ASN A 94 -21.11 9.96 -5.82
C ASN A 94 -21.78 11.34 -5.66
N ASN A 95 -21.74 12.18 -6.69
CA ASN A 95 -22.30 13.53 -6.64
C ASN A 95 -23.82 13.54 -6.53
N GLU A 96 -24.48 12.51 -7.05
CA GLU A 96 -25.93 12.41 -7.09
C GLU A 96 -26.51 11.79 -5.81
N ASN A 97 -25.70 10.94 -5.15
CA ASN A 97 -26.08 10.28 -3.90
C ASN A 97 -24.88 10.22 -2.95
N HIS A 98 -24.84 11.09 -1.97
CA HIS A 98 -23.73 11.17 -1.02
C HIS A 98 -23.63 9.96 -0.07
N SER A 99 -24.67 9.13 0.03
CA SER A 99 -24.60 7.85 0.74
C SER A 99 -23.91 6.76 -0.05
N ASP A 100 -23.74 6.96 -1.37
CA ASP A 100 -23.01 6.06 -2.27
C ASP A 100 -21.56 6.55 -2.36
N PHE A 101 -20.66 5.90 -1.64
CA PHE A 101 -19.25 6.24 -1.57
C PHE A 101 -18.38 4.99 -1.42
N PHE A 102 -17.10 5.14 -1.69
CA PHE A 102 -16.10 4.14 -1.39
C PHE A 102 -14.80 4.80 -0.92
N VAL A 103 -13.93 4.00 -0.33
CA VAL A 103 -12.66 4.46 0.22
C VAL A 103 -11.50 3.84 -0.53
N ILE A 104 -10.43 4.60 -0.74
CA ILE A 104 -9.17 4.09 -1.30
C ILE A 104 -8.06 4.24 -0.26
N GLU A 105 -7.31 3.17 -0.07
CA GLU A 105 -6.07 3.11 0.71
C GLU A 105 -4.89 2.77 -0.18
N LEU A 106 -3.79 3.48 0.01
CA LEU A 106 -2.55 3.26 -0.73
C LEU A 106 -1.57 2.46 0.11
N GLN A 107 -1.40 1.19 -0.21
CA GLN A 107 -0.48 0.34 0.52
C GLN A 107 0.87 0.25 -0.16
N THR A 108 1.91 0.62 0.55
CA THR A 108 3.31 0.48 0.15
C THR A 108 4.06 -0.46 1.08
N LEU A 109 5.27 -0.82 0.68
CA LEU A 109 6.14 -1.65 1.50
C LEU A 109 6.82 -0.83 2.60
N ASP A 110 6.88 -1.41 3.79
CA ASP A 110 7.73 -0.94 4.86
C ASP A 110 9.17 -1.46 4.68
N THR A 111 10.14 -0.69 5.15
CA THR A 111 11.56 -1.05 5.06
C THR A 111 12.17 -1.30 6.42
N CYS A 112 13.12 -2.22 6.49
CA CYS A 112 13.99 -2.40 7.65
C CYS A 112 15.16 -1.44 7.60
N GLY A 113 15.46 -0.82 8.73
CA GLY A 113 16.61 0.06 8.91
C GLY A 113 16.34 1.51 8.52
N SER A 114 17.30 2.36 8.89
CA SER A 114 17.28 3.76 8.57
C SER A 114 17.80 3.99 7.16
N TYR A 115 17.16 4.87 6.40
CA TYR A 115 17.66 5.35 5.10
C TYR A 115 19.06 5.96 5.19
N LYS A 116 19.49 6.39 6.39
CA LYS A 116 20.85 6.86 6.66
C LYS A 116 21.91 5.81 6.28
N TYR A 117 21.65 4.54 6.56
CA TYR A 117 22.57 3.46 6.20
C TYR A 117 22.61 3.17 4.70
N PHE A 118 21.57 3.53 4.01
CA PHE A 118 21.51 3.37 2.56
C PHE A 118 22.39 4.40 1.82
N TYR A 119 22.44 5.63 2.33
CA TYR A 119 23.21 6.72 1.72
C TYR A 119 24.66 6.81 2.22
N ASN A 120 24.92 6.41 3.44
CA ASN A 120 26.25 6.31 3.96
C ASN A 120 26.75 4.91 3.62
N THR A 121 27.93 4.80 3.08
CA THR A 121 28.69 3.62 2.63
C THR A 121 28.69 2.39 3.56
N SER A 122 27.80 2.32 4.53
CA SER A 122 27.62 1.17 5.40
C SER A 122 27.00 0.03 4.60
N ASN A 123 27.64 -1.14 4.67
CA ASN A 123 27.30 -2.37 3.93
C ASN A 123 25.95 -3.03 4.31
N LYS A 124 25.03 -2.32 4.95
CA LYS A 124 23.71 -2.87 5.28
C LYS A 124 22.71 -2.55 4.17
N PRO A 125 22.28 -3.54 3.40
CA PRO A 125 21.29 -3.32 2.35
C PRO A 125 19.95 -2.90 2.96
N LEU A 126 19.24 -1.99 2.29
CA LEU A 126 17.83 -1.75 2.56
C LEU A 126 17.07 -3.04 2.25
N THR A 127 16.27 -3.49 3.18
CA THR A 127 15.45 -4.70 3.02
C THR A 127 13.98 -4.38 3.29
N VAL A 128 13.11 -5.20 2.75
CA VAL A 128 11.66 -5.08 3.00
C VAL A 128 11.32 -5.66 4.37
N ASN A 129 10.53 -4.92 5.13
CA ASN A 129 9.96 -5.41 6.38
C ASN A 129 8.58 -6.03 6.12
N TRP A 130 8.59 -7.22 5.56
CA TRP A 130 7.37 -7.95 5.19
C TRP A 130 6.40 -8.11 6.36
N LYS A 131 6.91 -8.46 7.53
CA LYS A 131 6.08 -8.67 8.73
C LYS A 131 5.35 -7.41 9.18
N THR A 132 6.02 -6.26 9.16
CA THR A 132 5.38 -4.98 9.49
C THR A 132 4.39 -4.58 8.42
N THR A 133 4.74 -4.74 7.14
CA THR A 133 3.86 -4.44 6.02
C THR A 133 2.58 -5.29 6.09
N GLU A 134 2.72 -6.60 6.34
CA GLU A 134 1.59 -7.51 6.52
C GLU A 134 0.67 -7.06 7.67
N LYS A 135 1.25 -6.86 8.84
CA LYS A 135 0.50 -6.41 10.02
C LYS A 135 -0.28 -5.12 9.71
N ASN A 136 0.38 -4.13 9.12
CA ASN A 136 -0.25 -2.84 8.81
C ASN A 136 -1.38 -3.01 7.79
N LEU A 137 -1.14 -3.75 6.70
CA LEU A 137 -2.15 -3.99 5.67
C LEU A 137 -3.38 -4.71 6.23
N ILE A 138 -3.17 -5.82 6.92
CA ILE A 138 -4.27 -6.65 7.42
C ILE A 138 -5.07 -5.92 8.51
N SER A 139 -4.40 -5.22 9.44
CA SER A 139 -5.07 -4.40 10.44
C SER A 139 -5.97 -3.34 9.79
N GLN A 140 -5.44 -2.61 8.81
CA GLN A 140 -6.21 -1.59 8.09
C GLN A 140 -7.40 -2.17 7.33
N ILE A 141 -7.23 -3.30 6.66
CA ILE A 141 -8.33 -3.95 5.92
C ILE A 141 -9.42 -4.40 6.89
N ILE A 142 -9.05 -5.03 8.02
CA ILE A 142 -10.01 -5.53 8.99
C ILE A 142 -10.76 -4.39 9.67
N GLU A 143 -10.06 -3.38 10.15
CA GLU A 143 -10.65 -2.26 10.87
C GLU A 143 -11.52 -1.38 9.96
N LYS A 144 -10.97 -0.95 8.83
CA LYS A 144 -11.68 -0.08 7.88
C LYS A 144 -12.77 -0.84 7.11
N GLY A 145 -12.49 -2.09 6.71
CA GLY A 145 -13.48 -2.93 6.05
C GLY A 145 -14.70 -3.22 6.94
N ALA A 146 -14.48 -3.51 8.24
CA ALA A 146 -15.57 -3.71 9.18
C ALA A 146 -16.40 -2.42 9.39
N LEU A 147 -15.75 -1.27 9.44
CA LEU A 147 -16.42 0.02 9.52
C LEU A 147 -17.27 0.28 8.26
N LEU A 148 -16.69 0.12 7.08
CA LEU A 148 -17.33 0.43 5.80
C LEU A 148 -18.48 -0.53 5.47
N LYS A 149 -18.43 -1.76 5.93
CA LYS A 149 -19.51 -2.73 5.78
C LYS A 149 -20.85 -2.23 6.35
N ASN A 150 -20.82 -1.46 7.45
CA ASN A 150 -22.03 -0.87 8.03
C ASN A 150 -22.67 0.21 7.13
N TYR A 151 -21.94 0.69 6.13
CA TYR A 151 -22.40 1.69 5.16
C TYR A 151 -22.58 1.09 3.76
N GLU A 152 -22.46 -0.23 3.62
CA GLU A 152 -22.44 -0.93 2.31
C GLU A 152 -21.38 -0.37 1.34
N ALA A 153 -20.35 0.29 1.89
CA ALA A 153 -19.30 0.93 1.13
C ALA A 153 -18.13 -0.04 0.87
N LYS A 154 -17.49 0.09 -0.29
CA LYS A 154 -16.32 -0.70 -0.68
C LYS A 154 -15.04 -0.10 -0.11
N LEU A 155 -14.08 -0.96 0.24
CA LEU A 155 -12.70 -0.58 0.50
C LEU A 155 -11.84 -1.00 -0.70
N VAL A 156 -11.25 -0.02 -1.37
CA VAL A 156 -10.28 -0.24 -2.44
C VAL A 156 -8.88 -0.15 -1.87
N VAL A 157 -8.08 -1.18 -2.06
CA VAL A 157 -6.67 -1.21 -1.64
C VAL A 157 -5.80 -1.19 -2.88
N VAL A 158 -5.07 -0.09 -3.07
CA VAL A 158 -4.12 0.07 -4.18
C VAL A 158 -2.76 -0.41 -3.71
N LEU A 159 -2.21 -1.42 -4.37
CA LEU A 159 -0.94 -2.01 -3.97
C LEU A 159 -0.15 -2.56 -5.16
N GLN A 160 1.12 -2.86 -4.92
CA GLN A 160 2.00 -3.47 -5.89
C GLN A 160 1.81 -4.99 -5.91
N ASN A 161 1.92 -5.62 -7.09
CA ASN A 161 1.78 -7.05 -7.28
C ASN A 161 2.69 -7.88 -6.36
N THR A 162 3.94 -7.49 -6.18
CA THR A 162 4.86 -8.20 -5.27
C THR A 162 4.35 -8.28 -3.83
N LEU A 163 3.55 -7.32 -3.39
CA LEU A 163 2.92 -7.33 -2.08
C LEU A 163 1.72 -8.30 -2.05
N PHE A 164 0.90 -8.25 -3.10
CA PHE A 164 -0.24 -9.14 -3.25
C PHE A 164 0.18 -10.62 -3.31
N ASP A 165 1.20 -10.92 -4.13
CA ASP A 165 1.75 -12.27 -4.30
C ASP A 165 2.42 -12.78 -3.02
N TYR A 166 3.14 -11.90 -2.29
CA TYR A 166 3.78 -12.26 -1.03
C TYR A 166 2.77 -12.77 0.00
N PHE A 167 1.60 -12.16 0.09
CA PHE A 167 0.55 -12.57 1.02
C PHE A 167 -0.33 -13.70 0.50
N ASN A 168 -0.06 -14.16 -0.73
CA ASN A 168 -0.81 -15.24 -1.37
C ASN A 168 -2.33 -15.02 -1.29
N LEU A 169 -2.75 -13.85 -1.76
CA LEU A 169 -4.14 -13.40 -1.70
C LEU A 169 -4.99 -13.92 -2.88
N ASP A 170 -4.42 -14.72 -3.78
CA ASP A 170 -5.13 -15.23 -4.96
C ASP A 170 -6.36 -16.11 -4.63
N ASN A 171 -6.32 -16.77 -3.46
CA ASN A 171 -7.38 -17.72 -3.04
C ASN A 171 -8.54 -17.05 -2.27
N ILE A 172 -8.60 -15.71 -2.20
CA ILE A 172 -9.66 -14.98 -1.49
C ILE A 172 -10.66 -14.32 -2.44
N GLU A 173 -10.55 -14.57 -3.73
CA GLU A 173 -11.39 -13.93 -4.74
C GLU A 173 -12.87 -14.32 -4.60
N THR A 174 -13.73 -13.31 -4.62
CA THR A 174 -15.20 -13.43 -4.64
C THR A 174 -15.78 -12.44 -5.62
N PRO A 175 -16.88 -12.76 -6.34
CA PRO A 175 -17.45 -11.86 -7.35
C PRO A 175 -17.81 -10.47 -6.82
N ASP A 176 -18.38 -10.40 -5.61
CA ASP A 176 -18.96 -9.18 -5.02
C ASP A 176 -18.36 -8.81 -3.66
N GLY A 177 -17.07 -9.07 -3.46
CA GLY A 177 -16.38 -8.75 -2.21
C GLY A 177 -16.44 -7.27 -1.85
N GLU A 178 -16.46 -7.00 -0.54
CA GLU A 178 -16.43 -5.62 0.00
C GLU A 178 -15.06 -4.97 -0.17
N ILE A 179 -14.01 -5.78 -0.31
CA ILE A 179 -12.62 -5.35 -0.48
C ILE A 179 -12.24 -5.53 -1.95
N ILE A 180 -11.71 -4.48 -2.56
CA ILE A 180 -11.23 -4.49 -3.94
C ILE A 180 -9.73 -4.21 -3.93
N PHE A 181 -8.93 -5.18 -4.32
CA PHE A 181 -7.50 -4.96 -4.56
C PHE A 181 -7.30 -4.48 -5.99
N MET A 182 -6.70 -3.31 -6.13
CA MET A 182 -6.19 -2.81 -7.40
C MET A 182 -4.69 -3.03 -7.44
N ILE A 183 -4.29 -3.99 -8.24
CA ILE A 183 -2.93 -4.51 -8.28
C ILE A 183 -2.18 -3.85 -9.43
N TYR A 184 -1.02 -3.31 -9.12
CA TYR A 184 -0.15 -2.61 -10.06
C TYR A 184 1.22 -3.28 -10.17
N ASN A 185 1.68 -3.44 -11.40
CA ASN A 185 3.04 -3.85 -11.67
C ASN A 185 3.93 -2.60 -11.78
N ASN A 186 5.06 -2.62 -11.07
CA ASN A 186 6.05 -1.56 -11.14
C ASN A 186 7.33 -2.10 -11.78
N ASN A 187 7.45 -1.95 -13.07
CA ASN A 187 8.76 -2.09 -13.71
C ASN A 187 9.54 -0.77 -13.54
N SER A 188 10.84 -0.79 -13.64
CA SER A 188 11.75 0.31 -13.28
C SER A 188 11.41 1.68 -13.91
N LYS A 189 10.57 1.74 -14.92
CA LYS A 189 10.20 2.96 -15.65
C LYS A 189 8.75 3.37 -15.45
N ASN A 190 7.83 2.39 -15.42
CA ASN A 190 6.40 2.63 -15.42
C ASN A 190 5.69 1.81 -14.36
N ILE A 191 4.62 2.37 -13.83
CA ILE A 191 3.66 1.68 -12.99
C ILE A 191 2.38 1.48 -13.83
N ASN A 192 1.94 0.24 -13.98
CA ASN A 192 0.80 -0.11 -14.81
C ASN A 192 -0.21 -0.91 -14.00
N PHE A 193 -1.49 -0.64 -14.25
CA PHE A 193 -2.55 -1.48 -13.72
C PHE A 193 -2.40 -2.91 -14.29
N GLU A 194 -2.43 -3.89 -13.42
CA GLU A 194 -2.30 -5.30 -13.80
C GLU A 194 -3.66 -6.00 -13.74
N ARG A 195 -4.28 -6.00 -12.58
CA ARG A 195 -5.57 -6.67 -12.37
C ARG A 195 -6.33 -6.12 -11.16
N LYS A 196 -7.59 -6.47 -11.09
CA LYS A 196 -8.48 -6.27 -9.95
C LYS A 196 -8.81 -7.63 -9.34
N VAL A 197 -8.82 -7.70 -8.00
CA VAL A 197 -9.31 -8.86 -7.24
C VAL A 197 -10.31 -8.37 -6.22
N CYS A 198 -11.52 -8.92 -6.22
CA CYS A 198 -12.52 -8.64 -5.20
C CYS A 198 -12.48 -9.73 -4.14
N ALA A 199 -12.60 -9.38 -2.88
CA ALA A 199 -12.53 -10.32 -1.77
C ALA A 199 -13.54 -9.97 -0.67
N SER A 200 -14.05 -10.99 0.03
CA SER A 200 -14.84 -10.74 1.22
C SER A 200 -13.94 -10.48 2.44
N LEU A 201 -14.39 -9.58 3.31
CA LEU A 201 -13.69 -9.29 4.56
C LEU A 201 -13.55 -10.55 5.43
N GLU A 202 -14.52 -11.44 5.38
CA GLU A 202 -14.51 -12.68 6.15
C GLU A 202 -13.43 -13.65 5.68
N LEU A 203 -13.26 -13.82 4.37
CA LEU A 203 -12.19 -14.64 3.81
C LEU A 203 -10.81 -14.11 4.19
N ILE A 204 -10.65 -12.77 4.15
CA ILE A 204 -9.40 -12.14 4.59
C ILE A 204 -9.16 -12.41 6.08
N LYS A 205 -10.16 -12.21 6.94
CA LYS A 205 -10.06 -12.51 8.37
C LYS A 205 -9.67 -13.97 8.61
N ASN A 206 -10.34 -14.91 7.94
CA ASN A 206 -10.07 -16.32 8.08
C ASN A 206 -8.65 -16.68 7.63
N ARG A 207 -8.17 -16.10 6.53
CA ARG A 207 -6.81 -16.31 6.01
C ARG A 207 -5.74 -15.89 7.01
N PHE A 208 -5.91 -14.78 7.70
CA PHE A 208 -4.91 -14.21 8.60
C PHE A 208 -5.16 -14.50 10.09
N ASN A 209 -6.37 -14.89 10.48
CA ASN A 209 -6.66 -15.37 11.84
C ASN A 209 -6.29 -16.85 12.08
N THR A 210 -5.78 -17.54 11.08
CA THR A 210 -5.27 -18.92 11.22
C THR A 210 -3.88 -19.00 11.87
N CYS A 211 -3.69 -18.29 12.99
CA CYS A 211 -2.94 -18.90 14.09
C CYS A 211 -3.85 -19.98 14.64
N ASN A 212 -3.77 -21.18 14.07
CA ASN A 212 -4.59 -22.29 14.45
C ASN A 212 -4.34 -22.55 15.94
N LYS A 213 -5.41 -22.50 16.74
CA LYS A 213 -5.36 -22.91 18.15
C LYS A 213 -4.75 -24.30 18.30
N LEU A 214 -4.94 -25.15 17.27
CA LEU A 214 -4.34 -26.47 17.11
C LEU A 214 -2.81 -26.41 16.89
N ASP A 215 -2.31 -25.50 16.07
CA ASP A 215 -0.87 -25.37 15.84
C ASP A 215 -0.13 -24.92 17.09
N LEU A 216 -0.73 -24.00 17.86
CA LEU A 216 -0.16 -23.58 19.13
C LEU A 216 -0.13 -24.71 20.15
N ILE A 217 -1.21 -25.48 20.27
CA ILE A 217 -1.30 -26.65 21.17
C ILE A 217 -0.27 -27.72 20.76
N GLU A 218 -0.13 -27.99 19.46
CA GLU A 218 0.86 -28.93 18.94
C GLU A 218 2.31 -28.48 19.22
N ILE A 219 2.59 -27.17 19.03
CA ILE A 219 3.90 -26.60 19.36
C ILE A 219 4.19 -26.69 20.86
N ILE A 220 3.20 -26.42 21.71
CA ILE A 220 3.34 -26.54 23.17
C ILE A 220 3.59 -27.99 23.55
N SER A 221 2.82 -28.92 22.99
CA SER A 221 2.95 -30.36 23.28
C SER A 221 4.31 -30.95 22.85
N LYS A 222 4.96 -30.37 21.81
CA LYS A 222 6.31 -30.78 21.40
C LYS A 222 7.43 -30.21 22.27
N LYS A 223 7.11 -29.27 23.16
CA LYS A 223 8.09 -28.61 24.07
C LYS A 223 7.96 -29.05 25.53
N LEU A 224 6.91 -29.77 25.85
CA LEU A 224 6.69 -30.41 27.15
C LEU A 224 7.18 -31.85 27.13
#